data_041b96bcd660ae4af6550f4934027b9b
#
_entry.id   041b96bcd660ae4af6550f4934027b9b
#
_cell.length_a   1.000
_cell.length_b   1.000
_cell.length_c   1.000
_cell.angle_alpha   90.00
_cell.angle_beta   90.00
_cell.angle_gamma   90.00
#
_symmetry.space_group_name_H-M   'P 1'
#
loop_
_entity.id
_entity.type
_entity.pdbx_description
1 polymer ?
#
loop_
_entity_poly.entity_id
_entity_poly.type
_entity_poly.pdbx_seq_one_letter_code
_entity_poly.pdbx_strand_id
1 'polypeptide(L)'
;EERGASAGGVAEESRRRYAEQIAALQAQLDALYTDLDAKAQEILDQLAAGTSFDDLLEQYGQDEAMMFEPTRTTGYYISNNSTQWASEFVEGCMMLEEPGQVSTPIHTVSGVHLIQYVADVPAGEVPLSEIQDALSEQVLEDLQEAAYNDQIAQWIADADAKYYPERLQ
;
A
#
# COMPACT_ATOMS: atom_id res chain seq x y z
N GLU A 1 8.35 53.67 3.20
CA GLU A 1 7.96 52.97 1.94
C GLU A 1 8.87 51.81 1.53
N GLU A 2 10.07 51.67 2.11
CA GLU A 2 11.03 50.60 1.70
C GLU A 2 10.82 49.23 2.34
N ARG A 3 9.93 49.08 3.32
CA ARG A 3 9.72 47.75 4.00
C ARG A 3 8.81 46.77 3.24
N GLY A 4 8.02 47.22 2.28
CA GLY A 4 7.10 46.38 1.51
C GLY A 4 7.79 45.58 0.38
N ALA A 5 8.83 46.13 -0.22
CA ALA A 5 9.58 45.51 -1.30
C ALA A 5 10.44 44.31 -0.83
N SER A 6 10.94 44.33 0.40
CA SER A 6 11.77 43.27 0.98
C SER A 6 10.98 41.98 1.28
N ALA A 7 9.75 42.10 1.76
CA ALA A 7 8.93 40.93 2.11
C ALA A 7 8.44 40.17 0.86
N GLY A 8 8.12 40.89 -0.23
CA GLY A 8 7.74 40.28 -1.51
C GLY A 8 8.89 39.49 -2.14
N GLY A 9 10.10 40.05 -2.14
CA GLY A 9 11.29 39.42 -2.69
C GLY A 9 11.68 38.11 -1.95
N VAL A 10 11.61 38.11 -0.62
CA VAL A 10 11.90 36.92 0.19
C VAL A 10 10.87 35.79 -0.07
N ALA A 11 9.59 36.16 -0.20
CA ALA A 11 8.54 35.18 -0.51
C ALA A 11 8.71 34.58 -1.91
N GLU A 12 9.11 35.39 -2.88
CA GLU A 12 9.34 34.93 -4.26
C GLU A 12 10.58 34.07 -4.37
N GLU A 13 11.66 34.40 -3.71
CA GLU A 13 12.87 33.59 -3.63
C GLU A 13 12.62 32.24 -2.92
N SER A 14 11.81 32.24 -1.86
CA SER A 14 11.41 31.04 -1.16
C SER A 14 10.58 30.12 -2.08
N ARG A 15 9.61 30.65 -2.83
CA ARG A 15 8.80 29.90 -3.80
C ARG A 15 9.67 29.27 -4.89
N ARG A 16 10.63 30.03 -5.43
CA ARG A 16 11.55 29.52 -6.44
C ARG A 16 12.39 28.37 -5.90
N ARG A 17 12.95 28.51 -4.70
CA ARG A 17 13.74 27.45 -4.05
C ARG A 17 12.92 26.20 -3.80
N TYR A 18 11.67 26.32 -3.34
CA TYR A 18 10.79 25.14 -3.18
C TYR A 18 10.42 24.51 -4.53
N ALA A 19 10.19 25.30 -5.56
CA ALA A 19 9.93 24.75 -6.91
C ALA A 19 11.14 23.99 -7.44
N GLU A 20 12.35 24.48 -7.26
CA GLU A 20 13.59 23.80 -7.63
C GLU A 20 13.78 22.48 -6.84
N GLN A 21 13.46 22.48 -5.54
CA GLN A 21 13.51 21.27 -4.71
C GLN A 21 12.48 20.25 -5.13
N ILE A 22 11.25 20.66 -5.42
CA ILE A 22 10.20 19.79 -5.91
C ILE A 22 10.61 19.14 -7.24
N ALA A 23 11.12 19.94 -8.19
CA ALA A 23 11.57 19.43 -9.49
C ALA A 23 12.74 18.44 -9.33
N ALA A 24 13.68 18.69 -8.42
CA ALA A 24 14.78 17.79 -8.14
C ALA A 24 14.30 16.45 -7.51
N LEU A 25 13.33 16.50 -6.59
CA LEU A 25 12.73 15.31 -5.99
C LEU A 25 11.92 14.51 -7.01
N GLN A 26 11.17 15.19 -7.88
CA GLN A 26 10.46 14.54 -8.98
C GLN A 26 11.42 13.82 -9.92
N ALA A 27 12.51 14.46 -10.33
CA ALA A 27 13.51 13.82 -11.18
C ALA A 27 14.18 12.59 -10.53
N GLN A 28 14.37 12.61 -9.21
CA GLN A 28 14.86 11.45 -8.47
C GLN A 28 13.83 10.31 -8.43
N LEU A 29 12.57 10.65 -8.22
CA LEU A 29 11.46 9.69 -8.26
C LEU A 29 11.31 9.05 -9.63
N ASP A 30 11.34 9.85 -10.71
CA ASP A 30 11.28 9.36 -12.09
C ASP A 30 12.45 8.42 -12.42
N ALA A 31 13.64 8.71 -11.90
CA ALA A 31 14.79 7.82 -12.06
C ALA A 31 14.60 6.48 -11.35
N LEU A 32 14.02 6.48 -10.13
CA LEU A 32 13.70 5.25 -9.41
C LEU A 32 12.65 4.41 -10.16
N TYR A 33 11.60 5.02 -10.68
CA TYR A 33 10.61 4.31 -11.49
C TYR A 33 11.21 3.76 -12.78
N THR A 34 12.15 4.45 -13.42
CA THR A 34 12.82 3.94 -14.63
C THR A 34 13.53 2.62 -14.38
N ASP A 35 14.24 2.49 -13.25
CA ASP A 35 14.92 1.24 -12.88
C ASP A 35 13.92 0.13 -12.53
N LEU A 36 12.82 0.47 -11.82
CA LEU A 36 11.76 -0.47 -11.48
C LEU A 36 10.98 -0.93 -12.73
N ASP A 37 10.72 -0.04 -13.66
CA ASP A 37 10.06 -0.37 -14.93
C ASP A 37 10.91 -1.32 -15.78
N ALA A 38 12.23 -1.08 -15.84
CA ALA A 38 13.14 -1.98 -16.51
C ALA A 38 13.11 -3.38 -15.88
N LYS A 39 13.03 -3.46 -14.55
CA LYS A 39 12.89 -4.72 -13.82
C LYS A 39 11.55 -5.38 -14.05
N ALA A 40 10.46 -4.62 -14.03
CA ALA A 40 9.12 -5.10 -14.33
C ALA A 40 9.03 -5.66 -15.77
N GLN A 41 9.67 -5.00 -16.74
CA GLN A 41 9.74 -5.50 -18.11
C GLN A 41 10.53 -6.81 -18.21
N GLU A 42 11.65 -6.93 -17.49
CA GLU A 42 12.41 -8.19 -17.42
C GLU A 42 11.53 -9.35 -16.90
N ILE A 43 10.71 -9.09 -15.89
CA ILE A 43 9.77 -10.06 -15.33
C ILE A 43 8.68 -10.43 -16.35
N LEU A 44 8.11 -9.47 -17.06
CA LEU A 44 7.12 -9.71 -18.11
C LEU A 44 7.72 -10.50 -19.28
N ASP A 45 8.97 -10.27 -19.64
CA ASP A 45 9.67 -11.02 -20.68
C ASP A 45 9.89 -12.49 -20.27
N GLN A 46 10.20 -12.75 -19.00
CA GLN A 46 10.30 -14.12 -18.46
C GLN A 46 8.93 -14.81 -18.44
N LEU A 47 7.88 -14.09 -18.07
CA LEU A 47 6.50 -14.61 -18.13
C LEU A 47 6.13 -15.00 -19.58
N ALA A 48 6.43 -14.13 -20.54
CA ALA A 48 6.21 -14.39 -21.97
C ALA A 48 7.03 -15.58 -22.49
N ALA A 49 8.19 -15.86 -21.89
CA ALA A 49 9.02 -17.03 -22.18
C ALA A 49 8.50 -18.31 -21.53
N GLY A 50 7.44 -18.24 -20.71
CA GLY A 50 6.77 -19.38 -20.11
C GLY A 50 7.11 -19.68 -18.65
N THR A 51 7.83 -18.78 -17.96
CA THR A 51 8.00 -18.86 -16.50
C THR A 51 6.66 -18.59 -15.83
N SER A 52 6.30 -19.34 -14.81
CA SER A 52 5.02 -19.14 -14.12
C SER A 52 5.02 -17.84 -13.29
N PHE A 53 3.84 -17.26 -13.09
CA PHE A 53 3.70 -16.09 -12.24
C PHE A 53 4.12 -16.39 -10.79
N ASP A 54 3.82 -17.58 -10.30
CA ASP A 54 4.20 -18.04 -8.97
C ASP A 54 5.73 -18.12 -8.77
N ASP A 55 6.47 -18.64 -9.77
CA ASP A 55 7.93 -18.68 -9.71
C ASP A 55 8.53 -17.27 -9.71
N LEU A 56 7.93 -16.35 -10.51
CA LEU A 56 8.35 -14.95 -10.55
C LEU A 56 8.00 -14.20 -9.27
N LEU A 57 6.84 -14.48 -8.67
CA LEU A 57 6.45 -13.95 -7.38
C LEU A 57 7.44 -14.39 -6.29
N GLU A 58 7.83 -15.66 -6.26
CA GLU A 58 8.81 -16.17 -5.30
C GLU A 58 10.19 -15.54 -5.47
N GLN A 59 10.60 -15.30 -6.72
CA GLN A 59 11.92 -14.76 -7.04
C GLN A 59 12.01 -13.23 -6.86
N TYR A 60 10.97 -12.48 -7.18
CA TYR A 60 10.98 -11.03 -7.28
C TYR A 60 9.98 -10.32 -6.37
N GLY A 61 9.00 -11.04 -5.83
CA GLY A 61 7.95 -10.48 -4.98
C GLY A 61 8.50 -9.84 -3.72
N GLN A 62 7.99 -8.66 -3.37
CA GLN A 62 8.34 -7.91 -2.18
C GLN A 62 7.12 -7.62 -1.29
N ASP A 63 5.96 -8.13 -1.69
CA ASP A 63 4.73 -8.05 -0.90
C ASP A 63 4.73 -9.19 0.12
N GLU A 64 4.97 -8.86 1.38
CA GLU A 64 5.06 -9.85 2.46
C GLU A 64 3.77 -10.67 2.61
N ALA A 65 2.59 -10.06 2.42
CA ALA A 65 1.33 -10.76 2.55
C ALA A 65 1.13 -11.82 1.45
N MET A 66 1.72 -11.62 0.28
CA MET A 66 1.72 -12.61 -0.81
C MET A 66 2.67 -13.79 -0.57
N MET A 67 3.50 -13.75 0.47
CA MET A 67 4.41 -14.85 0.83
C MET A 67 3.76 -15.87 1.77
N PHE A 68 2.59 -15.56 2.33
CA PHE A 68 1.91 -16.38 3.33
C PHE A 68 0.49 -16.75 2.89
N GLU A 69 0.04 -17.93 3.37
CA GLU A 69 -1.35 -18.34 3.22
C GLU A 69 -2.28 -17.54 4.16
N PRO A 70 -3.55 -17.27 3.81
CA PRO A 70 -4.20 -17.75 2.57
C PRO A 70 -3.93 -16.90 1.32
N THR A 71 -3.36 -15.69 1.48
CA THR A 71 -3.21 -14.70 0.40
C THR A 71 -2.38 -15.23 -0.77
N ARG A 72 -1.37 -16.07 -0.49
CA ARG A 72 -0.55 -16.71 -1.53
C ARG A 72 -1.39 -17.47 -2.54
N THR A 73 -2.38 -18.25 -2.06
CA THR A 73 -3.24 -19.09 -2.91
C THR A 73 -4.45 -18.33 -3.43
N THR A 74 -5.08 -17.49 -2.60
CA THR A 74 -6.35 -16.84 -2.96
C THR A 74 -6.17 -15.51 -3.68
N GLY A 75 -5.01 -14.88 -3.54
CA GLY A 75 -4.81 -13.48 -3.94
C GLY A 75 -5.59 -12.50 -3.07
N TYR A 76 -5.61 -11.25 -3.51
CA TYR A 76 -6.40 -10.19 -2.89
C TYR A 76 -7.78 -10.07 -3.53
N TYR A 77 -8.79 -9.87 -2.70
CA TYR A 77 -10.15 -9.56 -3.14
C TYR A 77 -10.27 -8.06 -3.38
N ILE A 78 -10.38 -7.68 -4.64
CA ILE A 78 -10.44 -6.27 -5.07
C ILE A 78 -11.76 -6.00 -5.77
N SER A 79 -12.35 -4.85 -5.50
CA SER A 79 -13.54 -4.34 -6.17
C SER A 79 -13.37 -2.85 -6.48
N ASN A 80 -14.21 -2.30 -7.37
CA ASN A 80 -14.21 -0.86 -7.70
C ASN A 80 -14.39 0.05 -6.47
N ASN A 81 -14.93 -0.47 -5.37
CA ASN A 81 -15.20 0.27 -4.14
C ASN A 81 -14.13 0.00 -3.06
N SER A 82 -13.06 -0.71 -3.38
CA SER A 82 -11.97 -0.96 -2.43
C SER A 82 -11.25 0.34 -2.09
N THR A 83 -11.26 0.74 -0.81
CA THR A 83 -10.67 2.01 -0.32
C THR A 83 -9.39 1.81 0.47
N GLN A 84 -9.04 0.57 0.77
CA GLN A 84 -7.82 0.20 1.52
C GLN A 84 -6.56 0.11 0.64
N TRP A 85 -6.73 0.20 -0.67
CA TRP A 85 -5.67 0.12 -1.66
C TRP A 85 -5.48 1.46 -2.38
N ALA A 86 -4.30 1.68 -2.94
CA ALA A 86 -4.07 2.82 -3.82
C ALA A 86 -5.02 2.77 -5.02
N SER A 87 -5.55 3.93 -5.43
CA SER A 87 -6.49 4.02 -6.56
C SER A 87 -5.92 3.43 -7.84
N GLU A 88 -4.64 3.69 -8.12
CA GLU A 88 -3.93 3.19 -9.29
C GLU A 88 -3.84 1.66 -9.29
N PHE A 89 -3.68 1.05 -8.11
CA PHE A 89 -3.69 -0.41 -7.96
C PHE A 89 -5.08 -0.98 -8.26
N VAL A 90 -6.13 -0.39 -7.70
CA VAL A 90 -7.53 -0.81 -7.96
C VAL A 90 -7.88 -0.66 -9.44
N GLU A 91 -7.55 0.48 -10.06
CA GLU A 91 -7.77 0.71 -11.48
C GLU A 91 -7.03 -0.34 -12.33
N GLY A 92 -5.78 -0.66 -11.99
CA GLY A 92 -5.01 -1.69 -12.66
C GLY A 92 -5.62 -3.08 -12.55
N CYS A 93 -6.18 -3.45 -11.38
CA CYS A 93 -6.92 -4.69 -11.22
C CYS A 93 -8.18 -4.73 -12.11
N MET A 94 -8.92 -3.62 -12.18
CA MET A 94 -10.17 -3.54 -12.94
C MET A 94 -9.96 -3.49 -14.46
N MET A 95 -8.74 -3.25 -14.95
CA MET A 95 -8.40 -3.32 -16.37
C MET A 95 -8.18 -4.75 -16.88
N LEU A 96 -8.06 -5.72 -15.98
CA LEU A 96 -7.87 -7.12 -16.33
C LEU A 96 -9.23 -7.77 -16.62
N GLU A 97 -9.35 -8.44 -17.75
CA GLU A 97 -10.63 -8.94 -18.27
C GLU A 97 -10.77 -10.47 -18.14
N GLU A 98 -9.66 -11.20 -18.11
CA GLU A 98 -9.66 -12.65 -18.14
C GLU A 98 -8.72 -13.25 -17.09
N PRO A 99 -9.12 -14.35 -16.41
CA PRO A 99 -8.24 -15.10 -15.52
C PRO A 99 -6.95 -15.53 -16.22
N GLY A 100 -5.84 -15.33 -15.53
CA GLY A 100 -4.49 -15.56 -16.06
C GLY A 100 -3.84 -14.35 -16.74
N GLN A 101 -4.61 -13.33 -17.06
CA GLN A 101 -4.07 -12.08 -17.60
C GLN A 101 -3.19 -11.37 -16.57
N VAL A 102 -2.08 -10.78 -17.02
CA VAL A 102 -1.17 -9.98 -16.20
C VAL A 102 -1.17 -8.54 -16.68
N SER A 103 -1.14 -7.60 -15.73
CA SER A 103 -1.15 -6.17 -16.02
C SER A 103 0.17 -5.70 -16.67
N THR A 104 0.13 -4.53 -17.28
CA THR A 104 1.33 -3.69 -17.46
C THR A 104 1.81 -3.19 -16.10
N PRO A 105 3.06 -2.68 -15.99
CA PRO A 105 3.56 -2.10 -14.75
C PRO A 105 2.65 -0.97 -14.24
N ILE A 106 2.23 -1.05 -12.97
CA ILE A 106 1.35 -0.09 -12.32
C ILE A 106 2.13 0.62 -11.22
N HIS A 107 2.25 1.93 -11.34
CA HIS A 107 2.95 2.76 -10.39
C HIS A 107 2.03 3.18 -9.25
N THR A 108 2.49 3.00 -8.01
CA THR A 108 1.84 3.50 -6.81
C THR A 108 2.88 4.10 -5.87
N VAL A 109 2.44 4.74 -4.81
CA VAL A 109 3.36 5.26 -3.77
C VAL A 109 4.23 4.17 -3.12
N SER A 110 3.84 2.91 -3.22
CA SER A 110 4.57 1.75 -2.67
C SER A 110 5.57 1.13 -3.65
N GLY A 111 5.54 1.54 -4.92
CA GLY A 111 6.42 1.02 -5.95
C GLY A 111 5.71 0.65 -7.25
N VAL A 112 6.27 -0.30 -7.98
CA VAL A 112 5.71 -0.81 -9.24
C VAL A 112 5.12 -2.19 -9.01
N HIS A 113 3.88 -2.38 -9.44
CA HIS A 113 3.12 -3.62 -9.28
C HIS A 113 2.90 -4.30 -10.62
N LEU A 114 3.04 -5.62 -10.64
CA LEU A 114 2.55 -6.51 -11.68
C LEU A 114 1.43 -7.36 -11.06
N ILE A 115 0.25 -7.31 -11.64
CA ILE A 115 -0.96 -7.91 -11.08
C ILE A 115 -1.44 -9.02 -12.01
N GLN A 116 -1.67 -10.21 -11.46
CA GLN A 116 -2.31 -11.31 -12.19
C GLN A 116 -3.76 -11.44 -11.75
N TYR A 117 -4.66 -11.54 -12.73
CA TYR A 117 -6.06 -11.86 -12.49
C TYR A 117 -6.20 -13.35 -12.21
N VAL A 118 -6.61 -13.72 -11.00
CA VAL A 118 -6.73 -15.14 -10.60
C VAL A 118 -8.10 -15.69 -10.99
N ALA A 119 -9.18 -15.06 -10.53
CA ALA A 119 -10.55 -15.49 -10.79
C ALA A 119 -11.56 -14.40 -10.45
N ASP A 120 -12.76 -14.50 -11.02
CA ASP A 120 -13.93 -13.78 -10.57
C ASP A 120 -14.38 -14.26 -9.20
N VAL A 121 -14.75 -13.32 -8.35
CA VAL A 121 -15.45 -13.62 -7.11
C VAL A 121 -16.96 -13.50 -7.36
N PRO A 122 -17.73 -14.58 -7.22
CA PRO A 122 -19.17 -14.52 -7.42
C PRO A 122 -19.80 -13.48 -6.48
N ALA A 123 -20.65 -12.62 -7.04
CA ALA A 123 -21.42 -11.70 -6.22
C ALA A 123 -22.45 -12.50 -5.39
N GLY A 124 -22.50 -12.24 -4.09
CA GLY A 124 -23.45 -12.91 -3.20
C GLY A 124 -23.01 -12.87 -1.75
N GLU A 125 -23.84 -13.50 -0.91
CA GLU A 125 -23.49 -13.71 0.49
C GLU A 125 -22.51 -14.89 0.59
N VAL A 126 -21.37 -14.66 1.26
CA VAL A 126 -20.43 -15.74 1.59
C VAL A 126 -21.03 -16.54 2.75
N PRO A 127 -21.18 -17.87 2.62
CA PRO A 127 -21.67 -18.68 3.70
C PRO A 127 -20.81 -18.54 4.97
N LEU A 128 -21.42 -18.42 6.13
CA LEU A 128 -20.68 -18.30 7.39
C LEU A 128 -19.66 -19.44 7.58
N SER A 129 -19.99 -20.63 7.11
CA SER A 129 -19.10 -21.81 7.20
C SER A 129 -17.75 -21.62 6.47
N GLU A 130 -17.68 -20.73 5.48
CA GLU A 130 -16.46 -20.46 4.72
C GLU A 130 -15.57 -19.41 5.38
N ILE A 131 -16.16 -18.53 6.18
CA ILE A 131 -15.45 -17.42 6.85
C ILE A 131 -15.38 -17.56 8.36
N GLN A 132 -15.97 -18.60 8.94
CA GLN A 132 -16.13 -18.76 10.37
C GLN A 132 -14.80 -18.73 11.12
N ASP A 133 -13.78 -19.42 10.61
CA ASP A 133 -12.48 -19.51 11.25
C ASP A 133 -11.77 -18.14 11.21
N ALA A 134 -11.73 -17.48 10.06
CA ALA A 134 -11.13 -16.15 9.92
C ALA A 134 -11.88 -15.09 10.77
N LEU A 135 -13.21 -15.16 10.79
CA LEU A 135 -14.02 -14.26 11.61
C LEU A 135 -13.79 -14.50 13.11
N SER A 136 -13.64 -15.76 13.52
CA SER A 136 -13.36 -16.10 14.92
C SER A 136 -11.98 -15.61 15.36
N GLU A 137 -10.99 -15.70 14.50
CA GLU A 137 -9.64 -15.18 14.75
C GLU A 137 -9.67 -13.65 14.87
N GLN A 138 -10.31 -12.96 13.95
CA GLN A 138 -10.47 -11.50 14.00
C GLN A 138 -11.18 -11.03 15.29
N VAL A 139 -12.29 -11.67 15.64
CA VAL A 139 -13.02 -11.34 16.87
C VAL A 139 -12.17 -11.58 18.11
N LEU A 140 -11.34 -12.63 18.10
CA LEU A 140 -10.43 -12.91 19.21
C LEU A 140 -9.35 -11.83 19.34
N GLU A 141 -8.77 -11.40 18.23
CA GLU A 141 -7.78 -10.31 18.21
C GLU A 141 -8.40 -9.01 18.72
N ASP A 142 -9.58 -8.63 18.23
CA ASP A 142 -10.29 -7.43 18.67
C ASP A 142 -10.58 -7.46 20.18
N LEU A 143 -10.99 -8.61 20.72
CA LEU A 143 -11.24 -8.79 22.16
C LEU A 143 -9.95 -8.72 22.97
N GLN A 144 -8.84 -9.27 22.48
CA GLN A 144 -7.54 -9.20 23.13
C GLN A 144 -7.02 -7.76 23.17
N GLU A 145 -7.14 -7.03 22.05
CA GLU A 145 -6.76 -5.62 21.99
C GLU A 145 -7.61 -4.76 22.94
N ALA A 146 -8.92 -4.95 22.97
CA ALA A 146 -9.81 -4.26 23.88
C ALA A 146 -9.44 -4.53 25.35
N ALA A 147 -9.24 -5.80 25.73
CA ALA A 147 -8.86 -6.18 27.07
C ALA A 147 -7.47 -5.62 27.47
N TYR A 148 -6.51 -5.60 26.55
CA TYR A 148 -5.21 -4.99 26.76
C TYR A 148 -5.32 -3.49 27.03
N ASN A 149 -6.08 -2.78 26.21
CA ASN A 149 -6.28 -1.33 26.32
C ASN A 149 -6.99 -0.97 27.63
N ASP A 150 -8.01 -1.73 28.02
CA ASP A 150 -8.74 -1.56 29.29
C ASP A 150 -7.78 -1.78 30.48
N GLN A 151 -6.94 -2.79 30.42
CA GLN A 151 -5.97 -3.07 31.50
C GLN A 151 -4.91 -1.97 31.61
N ILE A 152 -4.42 -1.45 30.49
CA ILE A 152 -3.49 -0.31 30.49
C ILE A 152 -4.17 0.94 31.06
N ALA A 153 -5.41 1.22 30.68
CA ALA A 153 -6.17 2.35 31.19
C ALA A 153 -6.35 2.25 32.73
N GLN A 154 -6.62 1.05 33.24
CA GLN A 154 -6.74 0.80 34.65
C GLN A 154 -5.41 1.00 35.39
N TRP A 155 -4.30 0.49 34.88
CA TRP A 155 -2.97 0.71 35.46
C TRP A 155 -2.56 2.18 35.50
N ILE A 156 -2.88 2.96 34.43
CA ILE A 156 -2.64 4.40 34.38
C ILE A 156 -3.46 5.12 35.46
N ALA A 157 -4.72 4.73 35.64
CA ALA A 157 -5.59 5.29 36.68
C ALA A 157 -5.10 4.95 38.09
N ASP A 158 -4.74 3.70 38.33
CA ASP A 158 -4.25 3.23 39.64
C ASP A 158 -2.91 3.86 40.02
N ALA A 159 -2.06 4.12 39.04
CA ALA A 159 -0.76 4.77 39.23
C ALA A 159 -0.83 6.30 39.37
N ASP A 160 -2.01 6.94 39.27
CA ASP A 160 -2.19 8.41 39.17
C ASP A 160 -1.20 9.04 38.20
N ALA A 161 -0.99 8.38 37.03
CA ALA A 161 0.00 8.76 36.05
C ALA A 161 -0.35 10.10 35.40
N LYS A 162 0.60 11.05 35.43
CA LYS A 162 0.44 12.37 34.78
C LYS A 162 1.30 12.43 33.53
N TYR A 163 0.68 12.70 32.41
CA TYR A 163 1.35 12.87 31.13
C TYR A 163 1.61 14.36 30.83
N TYR A 164 2.85 14.71 30.54
CA TYR A 164 3.30 16.08 30.27
C TYR A 164 3.88 16.15 28.86
N PRO A 165 3.04 16.26 27.80
CA PRO A 165 3.51 16.25 26.40
C PRO A 165 4.46 17.43 26.10
N GLU A 166 4.33 18.54 26.81
CA GLU A 166 5.19 19.72 26.66
C GLU A 166 6.66 19.50 27.09
N ARG A 167 6.97 18.38 27.76
CA ARG A 167 8.33 18.00 28.19
C ARG A 167 9.03 17.05 27.22
N LEU A 168 8.37 16.66 26.15
CA LEU A 168 8.87 15.74 25.12
C LEU A 168 9.39 16.47 23.87
N GLN A 169 9.81 17.75 24.01
CA GLN A 169 10.42 18.52 22.94
C GLN A 169 11.93 18.36 22.92
#